data_fc09b13677fda8505b79de36161c8275
#
_entry.id   fc09b13677fda8505b79de36161c8275
#
_cell.length_a   1.000
_cell.length_b   1.000
_cell.length_c   1.000
_cell.angle_alpha   90.00
_cell.angle_beta   90.00
_cell.angle_gamma   90.00
#
_symmetry.space_group_name_H-M   'P 1'
#
loop_
_entity.id
_entity.type
_entity.pdbx_description
1 polymer ?
#
loop_
_entity_poly.entity_id
_entity_poly.type
_entity_poly.pdbx_seq_one_letter_code
_entity_poly.pdbx_strand_id
1 'polypeptide(L)'
;MTSILGDDSGSRLYWEFLDTGLAESAGMGSYDHLGCGGIMTYLCCSPENAQANMERLKALQQKIFDEGVTQKELDLAKRKIASRIVLASERTNTRMFSIGSQWLSGQKFKTVAQIAEIYESMTLAQVNEAIKAFPLDNSMTVVVGPKNDLQAV
;
A
#
# COMPACT_ATOMS: atom_id res chain seq x y z
N MET A 1 3.11 -0.28 6.00
CA MET A 1 3.29 0.93 5.16
C MET A 1 2.19 1.02 4.09
N THR A 2 2.14 0.15 3.09
CA THR A 2 1.16 0.24 1.97
C THR A 2 -0.30 0.33 2.40
N SER A 3 -0.71 -0.36 3.46
CA SER A 3 -2.07 -0.26 3.99
C SER A 3 -2.41 1.11 4.61
N ILE A 4 -1.41 1.84 5.11
CA ILE A 4 -1.62 3.20 5.63
C ILE A 4 -1.74 4.19 4.46
N LEU A 5 -0.94 3.97 3.42
CA LEU A 5 -0.82 4.91 2.33
C LEU A 5 -1.90 4.73 1.26
N GLY A 6 -2.24 3.50 0.90
CA GLY A 6 -3.05 3.22 -0.27
C GLY A 6 -4.08 2.11 -0.13
N ASP A 7 -4.64 1.91 1.06
CA ASP A 7 -5.79 1.04 1.23
C ASP A 7 -7.07 1.68 0.64
N ASP A 8 -8.07 0.86 0.34
CA ASP A 8 -9.33 1.21 -0.28
C ASP A 8 -10.20 2.20 0.52
N SER A 9 -9.94 2.35 1.81
CA SER A 9 -10.63 3.34 2.67
C SER A 9 -9.73 3.80 3.82
N GLY A 10 -9.84 5.09 4.17
CA GLY A 10 -9.13 5.68 5.30
C GLY A 10 -7.61 5.74 5.17
N SER A 11 -7.07 5.51 3.99
CA SER A 11 -5.66 5.70 3.64
C SER A 11 -5.39 7.14 3.19
N ARG A 12 -4.12 7.52 3.07
CA ARG A 12 -3.77 8.85 2.57
C ARG A 12 -4.19 9.05 1.12
N LEU A 13 -4.04 8.03 0.26
CA LEU A 13 -4.53 8.10 -1.13
C LEU A 13 -6.05 8.21 -1.19
N TYR A 14 -6.76 7.52 -0.32
CA TYR A 14 -8.21 7.64 -0.23
C TYR A 14 -8.64 9.09 0.03
N TRP A 15 -8.11 9.72 1.07
CA TRP A 15 -8.48 11.08 1.45
C TRP A 15 -8.04 12.13 0.43
N GLU A 16 -6.87 11.95 -0.20
CA GLU A 16 -6.35 12.90 -1.19
C GLU A 16 -7.09 12.82 -2.53
N PHE A 17 -7.44 11.63 -3.00
CA PHE A 17 -7.91 11.43 -4.37
C PHE A 17 -9.36 10.96 -4.49
N LEU A 18 -9.80 10.03 -3.66
CA LEU A 18 -11.14 9.44 -3.78
C LEU A 18 -12.18 10.31 -3.08
N ASP A 19 -11.93 10.69 -1.84
CA ASP A 19 -12.86 11.53 -1.07
C ASP A 19 -13.06 12.91 -1.70
N THR A 20 -12.02 13.43 -2.34
CA THR A 20 -12.07 14.71 -3.08
C THR A 20 -12.64 14.59 -4.49
N GLY A 21 -12.87 13.39 -5.01
CA GLY A 21 -13.35 13.15 -6.37
C GLY A 21 -12.31 13.43 -7.46
N LEU A 22 -11.04 13.56 -7.12
CA LEU A 22 -9.95 13.78 -8.08
C LEU A 22 -9.58 12.54 -8.88
N ALA A 23 -9.88 11.36 -8.34
CA ALA A 23 -9.68 10.08 -9.01
C ALA A 23 -10.86 9.14 -8.77
N GLU A 24 -11.11 8.25 -9.72
CA GLU A 24 -12.10 7.19 -9.61
C GLU A 24 -11.60 6.04 -8.74
N SER A 25 -10.31 5.76 -8.81
CA SER A 25 -9.65 4.78 -7.96
C SER A 25 -8.18 5.13 -7.75
N ALA A 26 -7.68 4.85 -6.56
CA ALA A 26 -6.27 4.97 -6.19
C ALA A 26 -5.93 3.91 -5.15
N GLY A 27 -4.72 3.39 -5.21
CA GLY A 27 -4.29 2.39 -4.26
C GLY A 27 -2.78 2.12 -4.31
N MET A 28 -2.30 1.43 -3.29
CA MET A 28 -0.89 1.04 -3.18
C MET A 28 -0.79 -0.38 -2.63
N GLY A 29 0.01 -1.21 -3.27
CA GLY A 29 0.27 -2.57 -2.84
C GLY A 29 1.75 -2.91 -2.84
N SER A 30 2.13 -3.91 -2.07
CA SER A 30 3.45 -4.54 -2.12
C SER A 30 3.36 -5.89 -2.83
N TYR A 31 4.35 -6.18 -3.65
CA TYR A 31 4.49 -7.42 -4.40
C TYR A 31 5.81 -8.07 -4.03
N ASP A 32 5.72 -9.25 -3.44
CA ASP A 32 6.89 -10.00 -3.00
C ASP A 32 7.18 -11.13 -3.99
N HIS A 33 8.41 -11.19 -4.44
CA HIS A 33 8.96 -12.29 -5.21
C HIS A 33 10.19 -12.85 -4.49
N LEU A 34 10.58 -14.08 -4.82
CA LEU A 34 11.78 -14.70 -4.26
C LEU A 34 13.02 -13.84 -4.55
N GLY A 35 13.58 -13.22 -3.52
CA GLY A 35 14.79 -12.40 -3.59
C GLY A 35 14.59 -10.96 -4.07
N CYS A 36 13.39 -10.56 -4.44
CA CYS A 36 13.08 -9.17 -4.78
C CYS A 36 11.63 -8.81 -4.43
N GLY A 37 11.32 -7.52 -4.43
CA GLY A 37 9.97 -7.04 -4.22
C GLY A 37 9.78 -5.66 -4.84
N GLY A 38 8.52 -5.25 -4.96
CA GLY A 38 8.16 -3.95 -5.49
C GLY A 38 6.96 -3.35 -4.76
N ILE A 39 6.88 -2.04 -4.77
CA ILE A 39 5.70 -1.30 -4.36
C ILE A 39 5.09 -0.70 -5.62
N MET A 40 3.81 -0.97 -5.84
CA MET A 40 3.07 -0.39 -6.95
C MET A 40 1.98 0.53 -6.41
N THR A 41 1.98 1.76 -6.90
CA THR A 41 0.88 2.71 -6.72
C THR A 41 0.12 2.82 -8.04
N TYR A 42 -1.19 2.76 -8.01
CA TYR A 42 -2.01 3.01 -9.18
C TYR A 42 -3.03 4.11 -8.90
N LEU A 43 -3.40 4.82 -9.96
CA LEU A 43 -4.39 5.86 -9.91
C LEU A 43 -5.14 5.90 -11.25
N CYS A 44 -6.47 5.92 -11.20
CA CYS A 44 -7.33 6.08 -12.37
C CYS A 44 -8.12 7.37 -12.22
N CYS A 45 -8.02 8.24 -13.22
CA CYS A 45 -8.70 9.53 -13.22
C CYS A 45 -9.04 9.98 -14.65
N SER A 46 -9.84 11.03 -14.78
CA SER A 46 -10.10 11.64 -16.08
C SER A 46 -8.81 12.18 -16.70
N PRO A 47 -8.67 12.13 -18.03
CA PRO A 47 -7.44 12.56 -18.71
C PRO A 47 -7.04 14.00 -18.41
N GLU A 48 -8.00 14.89 -18.19
CA GLU A 48 -7.77 16.31 -17.89
C GLU A 48 -7.02 16.50 -16.58
N ASN A 49 -7.26 15.63 -15.60
CA ASN A 49 -6.68 15.70 -14.27
C ASN A 49 -5.36 14.90 -14.14
N ALA A 50 -4.96 14.16 -15.18
CA ALA A 50 -3.85 13.21 -15.08
C ALA A 50 -2.54 13.88 -14.63
N GLN A 51 -2.14 14.98 -15.25
CA GLN A 51 -0.90 15.69 -14.90
C GLN A 51 -0.92 16.22 -13.47
N ALA A 52 -1.99 16.93 -13.10
CA ALA A 52 -2.12 17.49 -11.75
C ALA A 52 -2.16 16.39 -10.67
N ASN A 53 -2.79 15.26 -10.96
CA ASN A 53 -2.84 14.13 -10.04
C ASN A 53 -1.48 13.42 -9.91
N MET A 54 -0.68 13.33 -10.96
CA MET A 54 0.69 12.81 -10.89
C MET A 54 1.55 13.69 -9.97
N GLU A 55 1.48 15.01 -10.13
CA GLU A 55 2.19 15.98 -9.28
C GLU A 55 1.76 15.88 -7.80
N ARG A 56 0.45 15.78 -7.55
CA ARG A 56 -0.10 15.57 -6.20
C ARG A 56 0.36 14.27 -5.58
N LEU A 57 0.38 13.18 -6.36
CA LEU A 57 0.85 11.89 -5.90
C LEU A 57 2.32 11.97 -5.48
N LYS A 58 3.15 12.61 -6.30
CA LYS A 58 4.57 12.81 -5.99
C LYS A 58 4.77 13.65 -4.71
N ALA A 59 4.03 14.74 -4.58
CA ALA A 59 4.06 15.58 -3.38
C ALA A 59 3.61 14.81 -2.14
N LEU A 60 2.57 13.96 -2.24
CA LEU A 60 2.12 13.11 -1.15
C LEU A 60 3.19 12.08 -0.76
N GLN A 61 3.85 11.46 -1.73
CA GLN A 61 4.94 10.50 -1.47
C GLN A 61 6.12 11.19 -0.76
N GLN A 62 6.51 12.39 -1.20
CA GLN A 62 7.56 13.16 -0.55
C GLN A 62 7.18 13.53 0.89
N LYS A 63 5.96 14.00 1.10
CA LYS A 63 5.45 14.31 2.44
C LYS A 63 5.50 13.11 3.38
N ILE A 64 5.18 11.93 2.88
CA ILE A 64 5.25 10.69 3.66
C ILE A 64 6.70 10.36 4.04
N PHE A 65 7.63 10.55 3.12
CA PHE A 65 9.05 10.33 3.38
C PHE A 65 9.60 11.28 4.45
N ASP A 66 9.21 12.56 4.37
CA ASP A 66 9.69 13.60 5.27
C ASP A 66 9.09 13.50 6.68
N GLU A 67 7.78 13.36 6.75
CA GLU A 67 7.02 13.41 8.01
C GLU A 67 6.79 12.02 8.65
N GLY A 68 6.86 10.97 7.85
CA GLY A 68 6.48 9.62 8.28
C GLY A 68 4.98 9.44 8.44
N VAL A 69 4.59 8.45 9.22
CA VAL A 69 3.18 8.14 9.57
C VAL A 69 2.93 8.40 11.05
N THR A 70 1.68 8.63 11.39
CA THR A 70 1.25 8.90 12.76
C THR A 70 0.85 7.63 13.49
N GLN A 71 0.86 7.68 14.83
CA GLN A 71 0.37 6.56 15.66
C GLN A 71 -1.10 6.23 15.37
N LYS A 72 -1.94 7.23 15.13
CA LYS A 72 -3.35 7.05 14.79
C LYS A 72 -3.54 6.28 13.48
N GLU A 73 -2.75 6.58 12.45
CA GLU A 73 -2.77 5.85 11.18
C GLU A 73 -2.31 4.39 11.36
N LEU A 74 -1.26 4.18 12.14
CA LEU A 74 -0.77 2.83 12.46
C LEU A 74 -1.83 2.02 13.19
N ASP A 75 -2.47 2.57 14.22
CA ASP A 75 -3.49 1.88 15.00
C ASP A 75 -4.73 1.54 14.16
N LEU A 76 -5.11 2.41 13.23
CA LEU A 76 -6.19 2.15 12.28
C LEU A 76 -5.82 1.01 11.34
N ALA A 77 -4.62 1.04 10.77
CA ALA A 77 -4.12 0.00 9.87
C ALA A 77 -4.04 -1.37 10.57
N LYS A 78 -3.53 -1.43 11.81
CA LYS A 78 -3.49 -2.66 12.60
C LYS A 78 -4.87 -3.29 12.77
N ARG A 79 -5.87 -2.50 13.16
CA ARG A 79 -7.26 -2.97 13.33
C ARG A 79 -7.84 -3.52 12.02
N LYS A 80 -7.63 -2.81 10.91
CA LYS A 80 -8.10 -3.24 9.59
C LYS A 80 -7.43 -4.55 9.17
N ILE A 81 -6.12 -4.64 9.29
CA ILE A 81 -5.36 -5.84 8.92
C ILE A 81 -5.78 -7.03 9.80
N ALA A 82 -5.90 -6.86 11.11
CA ALA A 82 -6.34 -7.90 12.02
C ALA A 82 -7.73 -8.45 11.63
N SER A 83 -8.69 -7.56 11.37
CA SER A 83 -10.03 -7.96 10.90
C SER A 83 -9.98 -8.71 9.57
N ARG A 84 -9.19 -8.24 8.59
CA ARG A 84 -9.03 -8.91 7.30
C ARG A 84 -8.41 -10.30 7.43
N ILE A 85 -7.39 -10.45 8.27
CA ILE A 85 -6.73 -11.75 8.51
C ILE A 85 -7.74 -12.76 9.06
N VAL A 86 -8.53 -12.37 10.05
CA VAL A 86 -9.56 -13.23 10.65
C VAL A 86 -10.60 -13.63 9.59
N LEU A 87 -11.22 -12.66 8.94
CA LEU A 87 -12.25 -12.92 7.91
C LEU A 87 -11.72 -13.74 6.73
N ALA A 88 -10.51 -13.47 6.28
CA ALA A 88 -9.88 -14.22 5.20
C ALA A 88 -9.59 -15.68 5.62
N SER A 89 -9.28 -15.92 6.89
CA SER A 89 -8.98 -17.24 7.41
C SER A 89 -10.18 -18.19 7.45
N GLU A 90 -11.41 -17.67 7.41
CA GLU A 90 -12.63 -18.46 7.36
C GLU A 90 -12.86 -19.11 5.99
N ARG A 91 -12.25 -18.55 4.94
CA ARG A 91 -12.40 -19.06 3.57
C ARG A 91 -11.35 -20.14 3.28
N THR A 92 -11.80 -21.34 2.97
CA THR A 92 -10.94 -22.51 2.67
C THR A 92 -9.93 -22.21 1.57
N ASN A 93 -10.36 -21.56 0.47
CA ASN A 93 -9.46 -21.20 -0.64
C ASN A 93 -8.36 -20.23 -0.19
N THR A 94 -8.68 -19.22 0.58
CA THR A 94 -7.69 -18.25 1.08
C THR A 94 -6.66 -18.93 1.98
N ARG A 95 -7.11 -19.86 2.84
CA ARG A 95 -6.21 -20.66 3.67
C ARG A 95 -5.29 -21.54 2.84
N MET A 96 -5.82 -22.21 1.84
CA MET A 96 -5.05 -23.06 0.93
C MET A 96 -3.96 -22.24 0.22
N PHE A 97 -4.33 -21.10 -0.39
CA PHE A 97 -3.37 -20.23 -1.07
C PHE A 97 -2.34 -19.64 -0.12
N SER A 98 -2.72 -19.24 1.10
CA SER A 98 -1.78 -18.73 2.10
C SER A 98 -0.74 -19.77 2.51
N ILE A 99 -1.17 -21.01 2.76
CA ILE A 99 -0.26 -22.10 3.12
C ILE A 99 0.63 -22.45 1.94
N GLY A 100 0.05 -22.59 0.75
CA GLY A 100 0.79 -22.93 -0.47
C GLY A 100 1.85 -21.88 -0.82
N SER A 101 1.51 -20.59 -0.72
CA SER A 101 2.45 -19.49 -0.99
C SER A 101 3.60 -19.48 0.02
N GLN A 102 3.34 -19.68 1.31
CA GLN A 102 4.39 -19.76 2.33
C GLN A 102 5.32 -20.93 2.06
N TRP A 103 4.77 -22.09 1.70
CA TRP A 103 5.56 -23.28 1.38
C TRP A 103 6.42 -23.10 0.14
N LEU A 104 5.84 -22.57 -0.96
CA LEU A 104 6.54 -22.28 -2.21
C LEU A 104 7.67 -21.26 -2.04
N SER A 105 7.47 -20.27 -1.16
CA SER A 105 8.48 -19.26 -0.85
C SER A 105 9.56 -19.75 0.12
N GLY A 106 9.53 -21.02 0.53
CA GLY A 106 10.47 -21.55 1.52
C GLY A 106 10.34 -20.93 2.92
N GLN A 107 9.23 -20.26 3.19
CA GLN A 107 8.98 -19.64 4.48
C GLN A 107 8.45 -20.66 5.48
N LYS A 108 8.78 -20.45 6.74
CA LYS A 108 8.16 -21.24 7.83
C LYS A 108 6.68 -20.93 7.90
N PHE A 109 5.87 -21.97 8.00
CA PHE A 109 4.42 -21.82 8.19
C PHE A 109 4.12 -21.03 9.46
N LYS A 110 3.23 -20.07 9.33
CA LYS A 110 2.69 -19.28 10.45
C LYS A 110 1.18 -19.47 10.53
N THR A 111 0.69 -19.67 11.74
CA THR A 111 -0.75 -19.70 12.01
C THR A 111 -1.36 -18.32 11.86
N VAL A 112 -2.68 -18.26 11.72
CA VAL A 112 -3.44 -16.99 11.67
C VAL A 112 -3.15 -16.12 12.90
N ALA A 113 -3.10 -16.74 14.09
CA ALA A 113 -2.79 -16.05 15.34
C ALA A 113 -1.38 -15.44 15.32
N GLN A 114 -0.38 -16.19 14.86
CA GLN A 114 1.00 -15.70 14.75
C GLN A 114 1.12 -14.56 13.73
N ILE A 115 0.36 -14.62 12.62
CA ILE A 115 0.35 -13.53 11.65
C ILE A 115 -0.29 -12.28 12.25
N ALA A 116 -1.41 -12.43 12.96
CA ALA A 116 -2.06 -11.31 13.65
C ALA A 116 -1.13 -10.66 14.69
N GLU A 117 -0.44 -11.46 15.50
CA GLU A 117 0.51 -11.00 16.51
C GLU A 117 1.67 -10.19 15.90
N ILE A 118 2.19 -10.62 14.73
CA ILE A 118 3.23 -9.86 14.02
C ILE A 118 2.73 -8.45 13.68
N TYR A 119 1.52 -8.31 13.17
CA TYR A 119 0.97 -6.98 12.85
C TYR A 119 0.64 -6.16 14.10
N GLU A 120 0.13 -6.78 15.15
CA GLU A 120 -0.16 -6.11 16.42
C GLU A 120 1.09 -5.61 17.12
N SER A 121 2.19 -6.34 17.03
CA SER A 121 3.47 -5.96 17.65
C SER A 121 4.23 -4.87 16.90
N MET A 122 3.86 -4.53 15.66
CA MET A 122 4.54 -3.49 14.89
C MET A 122 4.52 -2.14 15.62
N THR A 123 5.67 -1.48 15.66
CA THR A 123 5.83 -0.16 16.26
C THR A 123 5.87 0.95 15.22
N LEU A 124 5.54 2.16 15.64
CA LEU A 124 5.64 3.36 14.78
C LEU A 124 7.07 3.56 14.24
N ALA A 125 8.07 3.32 15.10
CA ALA A 125 9.47 3.43 14.73
C ALA A 125 9.83 2.48 13.58
N GLN A 126 9.42 1.21 13.66
CA GLN A 126 9.67 0.22 12.61
C GLN A 126 9.02 0.61 11.27
N VAL A 127 7.81 1.15 11.30
CA VAL A 127 7.12 1.58 10.07
C VAL A 127 7.81 2.78 9.44
N ASN A 128 8.20 3.77 10.25
CA ASN A 128 8.91 4.96 9.76
C ASN A 128 10.34 4.62 9.28
N GLU A 129 11.01 3.68 9.91
CA GLU A 129 12.29 3.15 9.44
C GLU A 129 12.14 2.46 8.08
N ALA A 130 11.09 1.66 7.89
CA ALA A 130 10.81 1.03 6.61
C ALA A 130 10.50 2.05 5.50
N ILE A 131 9.80 3.15 5.81
CA ILE A 131 9.55 4.24 4.85
C ILE A 131 10.88 4.87 4.40
N LYS A 132 11.81 5.10 5.32
CA LYS A 132 13.13 5.67 5.01
C LYS A 132 14.03 4.69 4.26
N ALA A 133 13.92 3.40 4.54
CA ALA A 133 14.70 2.37 3.85
C ALA A 133 14.23 2.12 2.40
N PHE A 134 12.96 2.41 2.11
CA PHE A 134 12.36 2.22 0.79
C PHE A 134 11.71 3.52 0.30
N PRO A 135 12.52 4.52 -0.09
CA PRO A 135 12.01 5.78 -0.58
C PRO A 135 11.23 5.58 -1.89
N LEU A 136 10.11 6.28 -2.03
CA LEU A 136 9.21 6.15 -3.18
C LEU A 136 9.56 7.08 -4.35
N ASP A 137 10.64 7.85 -4.23
CA ASP A 137 11.14 8.80 -5.24
C ASP A 137 11.86 8.11 -6.41
N ASN A 138 12.50 6.97 -6.16
CA ASN A 138 13.13 6.15 -7.21
C ASN A 138 12.11 5.21 -7.83
N SER A 139 11.23 5.76 -8.64
CA SER A 139 10.09 5.04 -9.23
C SER A 139 10.03 5.18 -10.74
N MET A 140 9.44 4.16 -11.40
CA MET A 140 9.06 4.24 -12.80
C MET A 140 7.55 4.53 -12.88
N THR A 141 7.18 5.53 -13.66
CA THR A 141 5.77 5.86 -13.93
C THR A 141 5.38 5.39 -15.32
N VAL A 142 4.27 4.66 -15.40
CA VAL A 142 3.66 4.26 -16.66
C VAL A 142 2.26 4.85 -16.71
N VAL A 143 1.95 5.54 -17.79
CA VAL A 143 0.63 6.15 -18.02
C VAL A 143 0.00 5.53 -19.27
N VAL A 144 -1.27 5.16 -19.13
CA VAL A 144 -2.08 4.64 -20.24
C VAL A 144 -3.32 5.52 -20.36
N GLY A 145 -3.48 6.18 -21.51
CA GLY A 145 -4.60 7.09 -21.75
C GLY A 145 -4.50 7.81 -23.09
N PRO A 146 -5.47 8.67 -23.42
CA PRO A 146 -5.55 9.37 -24.70
C PRO A 146 -4.60 10.58 -24.82
N LYS A 147 -4.00 11.05 -23.71
CA LYS A 147 -3.08 12.21 -23.71
C LYS A 147 -1.65 11.79 -24.03
N ASN A 148 -1.00 12.57 -24.90
CA ASN A 148 0.38 12.36 -25.36
C ASN A 148 1.35 13.43 -24.85
N ASP A 149 0.87 14.40 -24.08
CA ASP A 149 1.59 15.61 -23.67
C ASP A 149 1.90 15.63 -22.16
N LEU A 150 1.75 14.49 -21.48
CA LEU A 150 2.06 14.38 -20.07
C LEU A 150 3.57 14.47 -19.83
N GLN A 151 3.95 15.27 -18.85
CA GLN A 151 5.35 15.44 -18.44
C GLN A 151 5.71 14.51 -17.29
N ALA A 152 6.95 14.03 -17.28
CA ALA A 152 7.48 13.28 -16.15
C ALA A 152 7.51 14.16 -14.88
N VAL A 153 7.17 13.60 -13.73
CA VAL A 153 7.14 14.26 -12.42
C VAL A 153 8.16 13.63 -11.46
#